data_aa846b4f43a3fb55b03816944f5396a2
#
_entry.id   aa846b4f43a3fb55b03816944f5396a2
#
_cell.length_a   1.000
_cell.length_b   1.000
_cell.length_c   1.000
_cell.angle_alpha   90.00
_cell.angle_beta   90.00
_cell.angle_gamma   90.00
#
_symmetry.space_group_name_H-M   'P 1'
#
loop_
_entity.id
_entity.type
_entity.pdbx_description
1 polymer ?
#
loop_
_entity_poly.entity_id
_entity_poly.type
_entity_poly.pdbx_seq_one_letter_code
_entity_poly.pdbx_strand_id
1 'polypeptide(L)'
;AGRIDPGRFIPVLEALGADVESCLARLYLSRGFTLHQLDRQIERLSDEIAITRSPMVVVDGVLAMHGDDAVSSLESRLLLRRHIDVLHRLAHRWNVAVVVITGTVRSPHTDARHVAYIQRHAQNHLEGAWRGQRRNKRLHLHHQRSGLRGQWLPFFNDPQTRFRLPMRQVNLPEHALTMRVLSLHHPER
;
A
#
# COMPACT_ATOMS: atom_id res chain seq x y z
N ALA A 1 -4.15 -1.75 -13.58
CA ALA A 1 -3.99 -2.33 -12.24
C ALA A 1 -2.60 -2.91 -12.11
N GLY A 2 -1.87 -2.54 -11.06
CA GLY A 2 -0.53 -3.00 -10.79
C GLY A 2 -0.49 -4.53 -10.70
N ARG A 3 0.55 -5.11 -11.25
CA ARG A 3 0.83 -6.53 -11.11
C ARG A 3 1.82 -6.66 -9.97
N ILE A 4 1.42 -7.26 -8.87
CA ILE A 4 2.37 -7.62 -7.82
C ILE A 4 3.22 -8.76 -8.39
N ASP A 5 4.53 -8.52 -8.50
CA ASP A 5 5.50 -9.49 -8.94
C ASP A 5 6.30 -9.94 -7.71
N PRO A 6 6.07 -11.17 -7.21
CA PRO A 6 6.78 -11.67 -6.03
C PRO A 6 8.30 -11.71 -6.22
N GLY A 7 8.78 -11.90 -7.46
CA GLY A 7 10.20 -11.89 -7.78
C GLY A 7 10.90 -10.57 -7.43
N ARG A 8 10.17 -9.46 -7.36
CA ARG A 8 10.72 -8.16 -6.95
C ARG A 8 11.00 -8.06 -5.45
N PHE A 9 10.45 -8.95 -4.65
CA PHE A 9 10.73 -8.98 -3.21
C PHE A 9 12.07 -9.66 -2.92
N ILE A 10 12.51 -10.59 -3.79
CA ILE A 10 13.72 -11.38 -3.58
C ILE A 10 14.95 -10.49 -3.30
N PRO A 11 15.34 -9.54 -4.19
CA PRO A 11 16.53 -8.72 -3.93
C PRO A 11 16.38 -7.82 -2.71
N VAL A 12 15.16 -7.47 -2.32
CA VAL A 12 14.93 -6.68 -1.10
C VAL A 12 15.11 -7.55 0.14
N LEU A 13 14.60 -8.78 0.12
CA LEU A 13 14.73 -9.72 1.23
C LEU A 13 16.19 -10.14 1.43
N GLU A 14 16.90 -10.44 0.35
CA GLU A 14 18.34 -10.75 0.37
C GLU A 14 19.15 -9.61 0.98
N ALA A 15 18.88 -8.37 0.58
CA ALA A 15 19.56 -7.20 1.10
C ALA A 15 19.27 -6.93 2.59
N LEU A 16 18.13 -7.38 3.08
CA LEU A 16 17.77 -7.34 4.50
C LEU A 16 18.38 -8.52 5.29
N GLY A 17 19.07 -9.45 4.62
CA GLY A 17 19.59 -10.68 5.24
C GLY A 17 18.49 -11.63 5.70
N ALA A 18 17.29 -11.52 5.10
CA ALA A 18 16.16 -12.37 5.43
C ALA A 18 16.22 -13.68 4.65
N ASP A 19 15.69 -14.75 5.25
CA ASP A 19 15.46 -15.99 4.53
C ASP A 19 14.31 -15.81 3.53
N VAL A 20 14.67 -15.79 2.24
CA VAL A 20 13.77 -15.49 1.12
C VAL A 20 12.62 -16.50 1.06
N GLU A 21 12.93 -17.80 1.20
CA GLU A 21 11.94 -18.86 1.09
C GLU A 21 10.89 -18.76 2.20
N SER A 22 11.33 -18.66 3.44
CA SER A 22 10.44 -18.50 4.60
C SER A 22 9.60 -17.20 4.51
N CYS A 23 10.16 -16.12 3.96
CA CYS A 23 9.43 -14.88 3.78
C CYS A 23 8.36 -14.99 2.70
N LEU A 24 8.69 -15.59 1.55
CA LEU A 24 7.72 -15.77 0.46
C LEU A 24 6.63 -16.78 0.82
N ALA A 25 6.94 -17.83 1.59
CA ALA A 25 5.94 -18.79 2.07
C ALA A 25 4.86 -18.17 2.96
N ARG A 26 5.13 -17.01 3.56
CA ARG A 26 4.17 -16.24 4.37
C ARG A 26 3.47 -15.12 3.62
N LEU A 27 3.70 -15.02 2.31
CA LEU A 27 3.08 -14.01 1.46
C LEU A 27 1.83 -14.58 0.79
N TYR A 28 0.67 -14.13 1.21
CA TYR A 28 -0.62 -14.51 0.63
C TYR A 28 -1.07 -13.44 -0.35
N LEU A 29 -1.34 -13.84 -1.59
CA LEU A 29 -1.71 -12.94 -2.67
C LEU A 29 -3.12 -13.26 -3.16
N SER A 30 -3.94 -12.23 -3.29
CA SER A 30 -5.25 -12.30 -3.92
C SER A 30 -5.39 -11.20 -4.96
N ARG A 31 -6.10 -11.46 -6.04
CA ARG A 31 -6.30 -10.50 -7.13
C ARG A 31 -7.77 -10.40 -7.50
N GLY A 32 -8.31 -9.18 -7.48
CA GLY A 32 -9.60 -8.84 -8.05
C GLY A 32 -9.44 -8.18 -9.42
N PHE A 33 -10.39 -8.43 -10.32
CA PHE A 33 -10.46 -7.81 -11.63
C PHE A 33 -11.64 -6.85 -11.77
N THR A 34 -12.61 -6.92 -10.86
CA THR A 34 -13.78 -6.07 -10.80
C THR A 34 -13.97 -5.51 -9.40
N LEU A 35 -14.75 -4.43 -9.28
CA LEU A 35 -15.08 -3.83 -7.99
C LEU A 35 -15.80 -4.82 -7.06
N HIS A 36 -16.70 -5.64 -7.59
CA HIS A 36 -17.41 -6.66 -6.80
C HIS A 36 -16.50 -7.79 -6.32
N GLN A 37 -15.47 -8.15 -7.11
CA GLN A 37 -14.47 -9.11 -6.64
C GLN A 37 -13.61 -8.53 -5.53
N LEU A 38 -13.22 -7.25 -5.64
CA LEU A 38 -12.51 -6.54 -4.57
C LEU A 38 -13.37 -6.48 -3.29
N ASP A 39 -14.66 -6.17 -3.42
CA ASP A 39 -15.58 -6.14 -2.29
C ASP A 39 -15.61 -7.48 -1.55
N ARG A 40 -15.79 -8.59 -2.27
CA ARG A 40 -15.75 -9.93 -1.69
C ARG A 40 -14.40 -10.27 -1.04
N GLN A 41 -13.29 -9.84 -1.63
CA GLN A 41 -11.96 -10.05 -1.06
C GLN A 41 -11.80 -9.30 0.26
N ILE A 42 -12.24 -8.04 0.30
CA ILE A 42 -12.17 -7.24 1.53
C ILE A 42 -13.04 -7.82 2.64
N GLU A 43 -14.23 -8.34 2.31
CA GLU A 43 -15.10 -9.02 3.28
C GLU A 43 -14.44 -10.26 3.90
N ARG A 44 -13.70 -11.03 3.11
CA ARG A 44 -13.03 -12.26 3.53
C ARG A 44 -11.76 -12.03 4.34
N LEU A 45 -11.20 -10.82 4.34
CA LEU A 45 -9.92 -10.54 5.01
C LEU A 45 -9.92 -10.91 6.50
N SER A 46 -11.06 -10.81 7.19
CA SER A 46 -11.15 -11.20 8.60
C SER A 46 -10.86 -12.70 8.80
N ASP A 47 -11.42 -13.53 7.93
CA ASP A 47 -11.25 -14.98 7.99
C ASP A 47 -9.82 -15.37 7.56
N GLU A 48 -9.32 -14.73 6.50
CA GLU A 48 -7.95 -14.92 6.03
C GLU A 48 -6.91 -14.57 7.11
N ILE A 49 -7.10 -13.46 7.82
CA ILE A 49 -6.20 -13.08 8.93
C ILE A 49 -6.31 -14.08 10.09
N ALA A 50 -7.51 -14.56 10.42
CA ALA A 50 -7.70 -15.55 11.46
C ALA A 50 -6.91 -16.85 11.20
N ILE A 51 -6.86 -17.26 9.91
CA ILE A 51 -6.15 -18.47 9.48
C ILE A 51 -4.64 -18.21 9.37
N THR A 52 -4.24 -17.14 8.66
CA THR A 52 -2.84 -16.89 8.32
C THR A 52 -2.02 -16.22 9.41
N ARG A 53 -2.69 -15.59 10.38
CA ARG A 53 -2.07 -14.76 11.43
C ARG A 53 -1.18 -13.65 10.84
N SER A 54 -1.52 -13.16 9.66
CA SER A 54 -0.76 -12.11 8.98
C SER A 54 -0.77 -10.80 9.79
N PRO A 55 0.40 -10.19 10.07
CA PRO A 55 0.47 -8.94 10.84
C PRO A 55 0.15 -7.71 10.00
N MET A 56 0.05 -7.86 8.68
CA MET A 56 -0.16 -6.76 7.74
C MET A 56 -1.05 -7.17 6.58
N VAL A 57 -1.90 -6.24 6.17
CA VAL A 57 -2.70 -6.30 4.94
C VAL A 57 -2.30 -5.14 4.03
N VAL A 58 -2.04 -5.42 2.75
CA VAL A 58 -1.77 -4.41 1.73
C VAL A 58 -2.85 -4.49 0.67
N VAL A 59 -3.57 -3.39 0.45
CA VAL A 59 -4.56 -3.26 -0.63
C VAL A 59 -4.00 -2.30 -1.68
N ASP A 60 -3.56 -2.85 -2.81
CA ASP A 60 -2.97 -2.06 -3.91
C ASP A 60 -3.99 -1.80 -5.02
N GLY A 61 -4.01 -0.57 -5.51
CA GLY A 61 -4.82 -0.17 -6.66
C GLY A 61 -6.33 -0.12 -6.38
N VAL A 62 -6.75 0.04 -5.14
CA VAL A 62 -8.17 0.10 -4.75
C VAL A 62 -8.97 1.07 -5.63
N LEU A 63 -8.43 2.25 -5.93
CA LEU A 63 -9.12 3.27 -6.71
C LEU A 63 -9.24 2.95 -8.21
N ALA A 64 -8.37 2.12 -8.75
CA ALA A 64 -8.45 1.72 -10.15
C ALA A 64 -9.75 0.95 -10.47
N MET A 65 -10.26 0.17 -9.52
CA MET A 65 -11.53 -0.56 -9.68
C MET A 65 -12.75 0.33 -9.43
N HIS A 66 -12.62 1.38 -8.64
CA HIS A 66 -13.67 2.37 -8.41
C HIS A 66 -13.86 3.34 -9.57
N GLY A 67 -12.95 3.38 -10.55
CA GLY A 67 -13.06 4.13 -11.79
C GLY A 67 -13.59 3.31 -12.97
N ASP A 68 -14.16 2.14 -12.74
CA ASP A 68 -14.78 1.29 -13.77
C ASP A 68 -16.10 1.91 -14.22
N ASP A 69 -16.21 2.21 -15.52
CA ASP A 69 -17.42 2.81 -16.12
C ASP A 69 -18.64 1.88 -16.06
N ALA A 70 -18.43 0.57 -15.84
CA ALA A 70 -19.51 -0.40 -15.64
C ALA A 70 -20.21 -0.28 -14.29
N VAL A 71 -19.62 0.51 -13.35
CA VAL A 71 -20.17 0.70 -11.99
C VAL A 71 -20.66 2.14 -11.83
N SER A 72 -21.88 2.30 -11.34
CA SER A 72 -22.42 3.65 -11.10
C SER A 72 -21.60 4.41 -10.07
N SER A 73 -21.50 5.73 -10.24
CA SER A 73 -20.73 6.58 -9.31
C SER A 73 -21.31 6.56 -7.87
N LEU A 74 -22.60 6.29 -7.72
CA LEU A 74 -23.22 6.12 -6.41
C LEU A 74 -22.77 4.82 -5.75
N GLU A 75 -22.86 3.72 -6.47
CA GLU A 75 -22.45 2.39 -6.02
C GLU A 75 -20.95 2.38 -5.67
N SER A 76 -20.11 2.91 -6.55
CA SER A 76 -18.68 3.06 -6.32
C SER A 76 -18.38 3.78 -5.00
N ARG A 77 -19.09 4.89 -4.70
CA ARG A 77 -18.93 5.63 -3.44
C ARG A 77 -19.40 4.84 -2.23
N LEU A 78 -20.50 4.13 -2.33
CA LEU A 78 -21.02 3.30 -1.23
C LEU A 78 -20.07 2.14 -0.91
N LEU A 79 -19.58 1.45 -1.93
CA LEU A 79 -18.60 0.37 -1.78
C LEU A 79 -17.29 0.90 -1.20
N LEU A 80 -16.79 2.05 -1.65
CA LEU A 80 -15.57 2.62 -1.08
C LEU A 80 -15.70 2.91 0.42
N ARG A 81 -16.83 3.50 0.84
CA ARG A 81 -17.10 3.74 2.27
C ARG A 81 -17.08 2.43 3.05
N ARG A 82 -17.80 1.42 2.54
CA ARG A 82 -17.85 0.08 3.15
C ARG A 82 -16.45 -0.54 3.24
N HIS A 83 -15.65 -0.47 2.18
CA HIS A 83 -14.28 -0.99 2.17
C HIS A 83 -13.43 -0.33 3.26
N ILE A 84 -13.45 0.98 3.36
CA ILE A 84 -12.68 1.72 4.37
C ILE A 84 -13.14 1.35 5.77
N ASP A 85 -14.45 1.25 6.03
CA ASP A 85 -15.00 0.86 7.32
C ASP A 85 -14.61 -0.59 7.70
N VAL A 86 -14.63 -1.52 6.74
CA VAL A 86 -14.17 -2.90 6.97
C VAL A 86 -12.68 -2.92 7.32
N LEU A 87 -11.86 -2.21 6.55
CA LEU A 87 -10.41 -2.15 6.78
C LEU A 87 -10.06 -1.52 8.13
N HIS A 88 -10.79 -0.50 8.56
CA HIS A 88 -10.63 0.06 9.91
C HIS A 88 -10.98 -0.94 11.01
N ARG A 89 -12.15 -1.60 10.91
CA ARG A 89 -12.54 -2.63 11.87
C ARG A 89 -11.53 -3.77 11.94
N LEU A 90 -10.99 -4.18 10.79
CA LEU A 90 -9.93 -5.18 10.68
C LEU A 90 -8.67 -4.78 11.45
N ALA A 91 -8.18 -3.56 11.21
CA ALA A 91 -7.00 -3.04 11.89
C ALA A 91 -7.17 -3.05 13.41
N HIS A 92 -8.35 -2.64 13.90
CA HIS A 92 -8.66 -2.64 15.34
C HIS A 92 -8.85 -4.04 15.92
N ARG A 93 -9.67 -4.87 15.26
CA ARG A 93 -10.04 -6.18 15.79
C ARG A 93 -8.85 -7.14 15.88
N TRP A 94 -8.00 -7.13 14.87
CA TRP A 94 -6.91 -8.09 14.73
C TRP A 94 -5.53 -7.50 15.07
N ASN A 95 -5.47 -6.24 15.44
CA ASN A 95 -4.21 -5.52 15.68
C ASN A 95 -3.22 -5.65 14.51
N VAL A 96 -3.72 -5.54 13.28
CA VAL A 96 -2.94 -5.66 12.06
C VAL A 96 -2.71 -4.29 11.41
N ALA A 97 -1.54 -4.12 10.77
CA ALA A 97 -1.29 -2.93 9.97
C ALA A 97 -2.03 -3.05 8.62
N VAL A 98 -2.84 -2.05 8.28
CA VAL A 98 -3.50 -1.97 6.96
C VAL A 98 -2.87 -0.87 6.14
N VAL A 99 -2.35 -1.21 4.96
CA VAL A 99 -1.73 -0.28 4.01
C VAL A 99 -2.60 -0.23 2.76
N VAL A 100 -3.11 0.95 2.42
CA VAL A 100 -3.88 1.18 1.20
C VAL A 100 -3.04 2.00 0.23
N ILE A 101 -2.79 1.45 -0.96
CA ILE A 101 -2.04 2.13 -2.02
C ILE A 101 -3.04 2.65 -3.06
N THR A 102 -3.14 3.97 -3.18
CA THR A 102 -4.13 4.61 -4.04
C THR A 102 -3.65 4.81 -5.48
N GLY A 103 -2.36 4.61 -5.74
CA GLY A 103 -1.76 4.90 -7.05
C GLY A 103 -1.55 6.40 -7.27
N THR A 104 -1.35 6.81 -8.53
CA THR A 104 -1.17 8.23 -8.89
C THR A 104 -2.51 8.94 -8.98
N VAL A 105 -2.62 10.10 -8.34
CA VAL A 105 -3.83 10.96 -8.36
C VAL A 105 -4.16 11.47 -9.79
N ARG A 106 -3.22 11.36 -10.72
CA ARG A 106 -3.36 11.84 -12.12
C ARG A 106 -3.93 10.81 -13.09
N SER A 107 -4.38 9.64 -12.63
CA SER A 107 -5.06 8.71 -13.52
C SER A 107 -6.43 9.31 -13.91
N PRO A 108 -6.79 9.35 -15.21
CA PRO A 108 -8.08 9.86 -15.66
C PRO A 108 -9.27 9.10 -15.06
N HIS A 109 -9.05 7.88 -14.58
CA HIS A 109 -10.06 7.04 -13.94
C HIS A 109 -10.11 7.19 -12.40
N THR A 110 -9.34 8.10 -11.83
CA THR A 110 -9.30 8.28 -10.37
C THR A 110 -10.10 9.52 -9.98
N ASP A 111 -11.25 9.34 -9.34
CA ASP A 111 -12.02 10.45 -8.76
C ASP A 111 -11.27 11.05 -7.55
N ALA A 112 -10.94 12.34 -7.64
CA ALA A 112 -10.26 13.08 -6.58
C ALA A 112 -11.04 13.03 -5.24
N ARG A 113 -12.37 12.90 -5.29
CA ARG A 113 -13.22 12.75 -4.10
C ARG A 113 -12.97 11.42 -3.38
N HIS A 114 -12.71 10.34 -4.13
CA HIS A 114 -12.35 9.03 -3.56
C HIS A 114 -10.99 9.10 -2.86
N VAL A 115 -10.00 9.73 -3.49
CA VAL A 115 -8.68 9.96 -2.86
C VAL A 115 -8.83 10.75 -1.57
N ALA A 116 -9.53 11.89 -1.62
CA ALA A 116 -9.74 12.74 -0.45
C ALA A 116 -10.51 12.01 0.67
N TYR A 117 -11.44 11.13 0.32
CA TYR A 117 -12.15 10.30 1.29
C TYR A 117 -11.19 9.35 2.02
N ILE A 118 -10.35 8.59 1.28
CA ILE A 118 -9.36 7.69 1.86
C ILE A 118 -8.38 8.46 2.75
N GLN A 119 -7.83 9.56 2.26
CA GLN A 119 -6.87 10.38 2.99
C GLN A 119 -7.44 10.91 4.31
N ARG A 120 -8.71 11.33 4.33
CA ARG A 120 -9.40 11.83 5.53
C ARG A 120 -9.56 10.73 6.59
N HIS A 121 -9.76 9.49 6.17
CA HIS A 121 -9.98 8.35 7.07
C HIS A 121 -8.67 7.62 7.42
N ALA A 122 -7.57 7.91 6.75
CA ALA A 122 -6.28 7.33 7.06
C ALA A 122 -5.68 7.96 8.32
N GLN A 123 -5.20 7.11 9.24
CA GLN A 123 -4.48 7.57 10.44
C GLN A 123 -3.12 8.17 10.08
N ASN A 124 -2.48 7.63 9.04
CA ASN A 124 -1.21 8.09 8.52
C ASN A 124 -1.26 8.19 7.01
N HIS A 125 -0.73 9.27 6.47
CA HIS A 125 -0.65 9.51 5.04
C HIS A 125 0.82 9.64 4.63
N LEU A 126 1.24 8.77 3.70
CA LEU A 126 2.56 8.79 3.08
C LEU A 126 2.40 9.17 1.61
N GLU A 127 3.03 10.25 1.20
CA GLU A 127 3.18 10.60 -0.20
C GLU A 127 4.49 10.05 -0.73
N GLY A 128 4.41 9.33 -1.86
CA GLY A 128 5.56 8.82 -2.57
C GLY A 128 5.75 9.50 -3.93
N ALA A 129 6.95 9.96 -4.22
CA ALA A 129 7.30 10.50 -5.52
C ALA A 129 8.63 9.93 -6.02
N TRP A 130 8.65 9.42 -7.26
CA TRP A 130 9.88 9.05 -7.92
C TRP A 130 10.59 10.28 -8.44
N ARG A 131 11.87 10.47 -8.10
CA ARG A 131 12.72 11.55 -8.57
C ARG A 131 14.02 11.00 -9.15
N GLY A 132 14.61 11.74 -10.10
CA GLY A 132 15.83 11.35 -10.80
C GLY A 132 15.56 10.57 -12.08
N GLN A 133 16.62 10.33 -12.84
CA GLN A 133 16.55 9.65 -14.13
C GLN A 133 17.31 8.32 -14.12
N ARG A 134 16.81 7.34 -14.89
CA ARG A 134 17.44 6.03 -15.10
C ARG A 134 17.95 5.37 -13.79
N ARG A 135 19.29 5.14 -13.69
CA ARG A 135 19.93 4.46 -12.54
C ARG A 135 19.91 5.26 -11.23
N ASN A 136 19.69 6.58 -11.29
CA ASN A 136 19.60 7.46 -10.13
C ASN A 136 18.16 7.71 -9.67
N LYS A 137 17.22 6.92 -10.11
CA LYS A 137 15.80 7.03 -9.72
C LYS A 137 15.63 6.66 -8.26
N ARG A 138 15.08 7.58 -7.46
CA ARG A 138 14.85 7.42 -6.02
C ARG A 138 13.39 7.61 -5.69
N LEU A 139 12.85 6.79 -4.80
CA LEU A 139 11.54 7.02 -4.23
C LEU A 139 11.69 7.94 -3.01
N HIS A 140 11.12 9.12 -3.10
CA HIS A 140 11.00 10.04 -1.97
C HIS A 140 9.67 9.78 -1.27
N LEU A 141 9.73 9.56 0.03
CA LEU A 141 8.56 9.38 0.87
C LEU A 141 8.44 10.60 1.80
N HIS A 142 7.23 11.09 1.95
CA HIS A 142 6.89 12.17 2.84
C HIS A 142 5.70 11.78 3.71
N HIS A 143 5.89 11.76 5.02
CA HIS A 143 4.80 11.54 5.96
C HIS A 143 4.16 12.88 6.31
N GLN A 144 2.93 13.09 5.84
CA GLN A 144 2.23 14.36 5.89
C GLN A 144 2.09 14.91 7.32
N ARG A 145 1.73 14.06 8.27
CA ARG A 145 1.43 14.49 9.64
C ARG A 145 2.66 14.88 10.45
N SER A 146 3.77 14.14 10.32
CA SER A 146 4.99 14.39 11.09
C SER A 146 6.02 15.23 10.35
N GLY A 147 5.81 15.49 9.05
CA GLY A 147 6.80 16.15 8.19
C GLY A 147 8.04 15.31 7.89
N LEU A 148 8.12 14.08 8.38
CA LEU A 148 9.26 13.19 8.15
C LEU A 148 9.41 12.86 6.68
N ARG A 149 10.65 12.86 6.20
CA ARG A 149 11.01 12.56 4.82
C ARG A 149 12.01 11.42 4.78
N GLY A 150 11.81 10.50 3.85
CA GLY A 150 12.71 9.39 3.59
C GLY A 150 13.01 9.27 2.11
N GLN A 151 14.11 8.59 1.78
CA GLN A 151 14.45 8.23 0.41
C GLN A 151 14.73 6.74 0.35
N TRP A 152 14.21 6.09 -0.68
CA TRP A 152 14.52 4.72 -1.00
C TRP A 152 15.16 4.64 -2.38
N LEU A 153 16.27 3.90 -2.45
CA LEU A 153 16.99 3.59 -3.68
C LEU A 153 16.58 2.20 -4.12
N PRO A 154 15.99 2.02 -5.31
CA PRO A 154 15.76 0.69 -5.84
C PRO A 154 17.11 -0.01 -6.05
N PHE A 155 17.18 -1.28 -5.66
CA PHE A 155 18.34 -2.11 -5.94
C PHE A 155 18.45 -2.37 -7.43
N PHE A 156 19.46 -1.80 -8.05
CA PHE A 156 19.95 -2.27 -9.33
C PHE A 156 21.24 -3.04 -9.05
N ASN A 157 21.16 -4.36 -9.00
CA ASN A 157 22.25 -5.35 -9.07
C ASN A 157 23.66 -4.88 -8.63
N ASP A 158 23.77 -4.00 -7.65
CA ASP A 158 25.03 -3.59 -7.08
C ASP A 158 25.14 -4.19 -5.68
N PRO A 159 25.97 -5.23 -5.49
CA PRO A 159 26.14 -5.89 -4.20
C PRO A 159 26.71 -4.97 -3.11
N GLN A 160 27.11 -3.74 -3.46
CA GLN A 160 27.69 -2.78 -2.51
C GLN A 160 26.68 -1.71 -2.02
N THR A 161 25.46 -1.69 -2.52
CA THR A 161 24.46 -0.71 -2.07
C THR A 161 23.87 -1.15 -0.72
N ARG A 162 24.63 -0.95 0.34
CA ARG A 162 24.11 -1.11 1.71
C ARG A 162 22.97 -0.14 1.95
N PHE A 163 21.85 -0.64 2.42
CA PHE A 163 20.75 0.17 2.95
C PHE A 163 21.27 1.16 3.98
N ARG A 164 21.34 2.42 3.62
CA ARG A 164 21.27 3.49 4.59
C ARG A 164 19.87 4.11 4.49
N LEU A 165 18.93 3.50 5.18
CA LEU A 165 17.77 4.24 5.63
C LEU A 165 18.26 5.06 6.83
N PRO A 166 18.33 6.40 6.75
CA PRO A 166 18.30 7.19 7.95
C PRO A 166 16.84 7.21 8.43
N MET A 167 16.34 6.05 8.80
CA MET A 167 15.19 6.00 9.67
C MET A 167 15.73 6.32 11.06
N ARG A 168 15.63 7.57 11.49
CA ARG A 168 15.41 7.81 12.91
C ARG A 168 14.25 6.88 13.28
N GLN A 169 14.54 5.91 14.13
CA GLN A 169 13.49 5.11 14.74
C GLN A 169 12.52 6.10 15.36
N VAL A 170 11.41 6.34 14.70
CA VAL A 170 10.27 6.95 15.33
C VAL A 170 9.75 5.83 16.21
N ASN A 171 10.01 5.91 17.50
CA ASN A 171 9.29 5.14 18.50
C ASN A 171 7.83 5.56 18.38
N LEU A 172 7.10 4.85 17.52
CA LEU A 172 5.66 4.93 17.50
C LEU A 172 5.20 4.38 18.85
N PRO A 173 4.32 5.08 19.57
CA PRO A 173 3.76 4.56 20.81
C PRO A 173 3.15 3.19 20.49
N GLU A 174 3.38 2.19 21.36
CA GLU A 174 3.04 0.79 21.18
C GLU A 174 1.55 0.50 20.87
N HIS A 175 0.71 1.51 20.87
CA HIS A 175 -0.74 1.41 20.66
C HIS A 175 -1.26 2.09 19.38
N ALA A 176 -0.40 2.53 18.47
CA ALA A 176 -0.85 3.14 17.23
C ALA A 176 -1.17 2.07 16.17
N LEU A 177 -2.37 1.52 16.21
CA LEU A 177 -2.97 0.82 15.08
C LEU A 177 -2.98 1.74 13.86
N THR A 178 -2.24 1.38 12.83
CA THR A 178 -1.92 2.33 11.77
C THR A 178 -2.42 1.84 10.43
N MET A 179 -3.48 2.46 9.90
CA MET A 179 -3.77 2.41 8.47
C MET A 179 -2.84 3.41 7.76
N ARG A 180 -2.03 2.93 6.83
CA ARG A 180 -1.12 3.77 6.05
C ARG A 180 -1.62 3.87 4.61
N VAL A 181 -1.75 5.08 4.11
CA VAL A 181 -2.05 5.35 2.70
C VAL A 181 -0.77 5.77 1.99
N LEU A 182 -0.41 5.03 0.96
CA LEU A 182 0.71 5.35 0.09
C LEU A 182 0.19 5.86 -1.26
N SER A 183 0.40 7.13 -1.53
CA SER A 183 0.19 7.71 -2.87
C SER A 183 1.53 7.79 -3.60
N LEU A 184 1.68 7.01 -4.67
CA LEU A 184 2.88 7.04 -5.51
C LEU A 184 2.65 7.97 -6.71
N HIS A 185 3.40 9.08 -6.75
CA HIS A 185 3.45 9.95 -7.92
C HIS A 185 4.52 9.44 -8.88
N HIS A 186 4.11 9.00 -10.06
CA HIS A 186 5.04 8.68 -11.15
C HIS A 186 5.21 9.94 -12.00
N PRO A 187 6.44 10.48 -12.17
CA PRO A 187 6.66 11.54 -13.15
C PRO A 187 6.42 10.93 -14.53
N GLU A 188 5.47 11.49 -15.27
CA GLU A 188 5.30 11.20 -16.68
C GLU A 188 6.57 11.59 -17.45
N ARG A 189 6.85 10.83 -18.52
CA ARG A 189 7.93 11.06 -19.48
C ARG A 189 7.66 12.29 -20.32
#